data_350d2deef1a7f3346f84fbe9e6fb10e4
#
_entry.id   350d2deef1a7f3346f84fbe9e6fb10e4
#
_cell.length_a   1.000
_cell.length_b   1.000
_cell.length_c   1.000
_cell.angle_alpha   90.00
_cell.angle_beta   90.00
_cell.angle_gamma   90.00
#
_symmetry.space_group_name_H-M   'P 1'
#
loop_
_entity.id
_entity.type
_entity.pdbx_description
1 polymer ?
#
loop_
_entity_poly.entity_id
_entity_poly.type
_entity_poly.pdbx_seq_one_letter_code
_entity_poly.pdbx_strand_id
1 'polypeptide(L)'
;MNYILFLKAFQNKYKGIKDNQLLFQYLREELQYLILYVLYTKMIYPVYFMGGTKLRLSYGINRFSEDIDLALDKPDPDFPAEQFFAEITKAFSEKITGFHLHANFNKNRNVLKIMLTFSDILYDIGFSPLPSQTIKIKIELDTNPPAFAVYEK
;
A
#
# COMPACT_ATOMS: atom_id res chain seq x y z
N MET A 1 -13.19 5.82 0.31
CA MET A 1 -12.93 5.89 1.77
C MET A 1 -12.61 7.32 2.16
N ASN A 2 -13.34 7.86 3.12
CA ASN A 2 -13.07 9.20 3.66
C ASN A 2 -12.09 9.12 4.84
N TYR A 3 -11.16 10.06 4.93
CA TYR A 3 -10.11 10.11 5.97
C TYR A 3 -10.66 10.11 7.39
N ILE A 4 -11.68 10.94 7.66
CA ILE A 4 -12.28 11.01 9.01
C ILE A 4 -12.92 9.69 9.42
N LEU A 5 -13.57 9.00 8.47
CA LEU A 5 -14.16 7.68 8.72
C LEU A 5 -13.08 6.63 8.97
N PHE A 6 -11.98 6.70 8.22
CA PHE A 6 -10.83 5.82 8.42
C PHE A 6 -10.25 5.99 9.84
N LEU A 7 -9.99 7.25 10.26
CA LEU A 7 -9.46 7.53 11.61
C LEU A 7 -10.37 6.99 12.71
N LYS A 8 -11.68 7.26 12.61
CA LYS A 8 -12.66 6.78 13.60
C LYS A 8 -12.69 5.25 13.65
N ALA A 9 -12.69 4.59 12.50
CA ALA A 9 -12.71 3.14 12.43
C ALA A 9 -11.43 2.54 13.05
N PHE A 10 -10.27 3.10 12.71
CA PHE A 10 -8.98 2.70 13.27
C PHE A 10 -8.95 2.85 14.79
N GLN A 11 -9.27 4.04 15.30
CA GLN A 11 -9.28 4.33 16.74
C GLN A 11 -10.24 3.41 17.51
N ASN A 12 -11.42 3.14 16.96
CA ASN A 12 -12.39 2.22 17.57
C ASN A 12 -11.89 0.77 17.58
N LYS A 13 -11.31 0.31 16.48
CA LYS A 13 -10.81 -1.06 16.33
C LYS A 13 -9.65 -1.36 17.29
N TYR A 14 -8.76 -0.39 17.48
CA TYR A 14 -7.52 -0.57 18.22
C TYR A 14 -7.44 0.19 19.56
N LYS A 15 -8.55 0.68 20.07
CA LYS A 15 -8.63 1.47 21.32
C LYS A 15 -8.01 0.80 22.56
N GLY A 16 -7.87 -0.52 22.56
CA GLY A 16 -7.26 -1.28 23.68
C GLY A 16 -5.75 -1.49 23.56
N ILE A 17 -5.15 -1.12 22.43
CA ILE A 17 -3.72 -1.31 22.19
C ILE A 17 -2.95 -0.14 22.82
N LYS A 18 -2.10 -0.46 23.82
CA LYS A 18 -1.23 0.52 24.49
C LYS A 18 0.20 0.53 23.97
N ASP A 19 0.61 -0.54 23.28
CA ASP A 19 1.93 -0.65 22.67
C ASP A 19 1.96 0.17 21.37
N ASN A 20 2.74 1.25 21.38
CA ASN A 20 2.86 2.14 20.23
C ASN A 20 3.50 1.46 19.01
N GLN A 21 4.44 0.55 19.19
CA GLN A 21 5.04 -0.16 18.08
C GLN A 21 4.01 -1.07 17.40
N LEU A 22 3.23 -1.78 18.20
CA LEU A 22 2.16 -2.64 17.70
C LEU A 22 1.06 -1.81 17.02
N LEU A 23 0.68 -0.68 17.61
CA LEU A 23 -0.31 0.23 17.02
C LEU A 23 0.15 0.78 15.66
N PHE A 24 1.45 1.11 15.53
CA PHE A 24 2.04 1.54 14.27
C PHE A 24 2.00 0.45 13.21
N GLN A 25 2.26 -0.81 13.58
CA GLN A 25 2.19 -1.94 12.66
C GLN A 25 0.74 -2.17 12.16
N TYR A 26 -0.25 -2.06 13.07
CA TYR A 26 -1.67 -2.14 12.67
C TYR A 26 -2.08 -0.99 11.76
N LEU A 27 -1.61 0.23 12.01
CA LEU A 27 -1.89 1.36 11.12
C LEU A 27 -1.33 1.10 9.72
N ARG A 28 -0.09 0.61 9.63
CA ARG A 28 0.52 0.23 8.36
C ARG A 28 -0.30 -0.84 7.64
N GLU A 29 -0.75 -1.86 8.34
CA GLU A 29 -1.57 -2.94 7.81
C GLU A 29 -2.92 -2.42 7.28
N GLU A 30 -3.61 -1.54 8.00
CA GLU A 30 -4.85 -0.92 7.54
C GLU A 30 -4.64 -0.05 6.28
N LEU A 31 -3.53 0.68 6.21
CA LEU A 31 -3.17 1.43 5.01
C LEU A 31 -2.83 0.50 3.84
N GLN A 32 -2.18 -0.62 4.08
CA GLN A 32 -1.92 -1.63 3.04
C GLN A 32 -3.23 -2.22 2.50
N TYR A 33 -4.21 -2.52 3.35
CA TYR A 33 -5.55 -2.93 2.91
C TYR A 33 -6.22 -1.86 2.05
N LEU A 34 -6.14 -0.59 2.47
CA LEU A 34 -6.71 0.52 1.70
C LEU A 34 -6.05 0.66 0.33
N ILE A 35 -4.73 0.54 0.26
CA ILE A 35 -3.95 0.59 -0.98
C ILE A 35 -4.37 -0.56 -1.91
N LEU A 36 -4.40 -1.78 -1.40
CA LEU A 36 -4.80 -2.95 -2.17
C LEU A 36 -6.24 -2.83 -2.68
N TYR A 37 -7.15 -2.32 -1.86
CA TYR A 37 -8.52 -2.04 -2.29
C TYR A 37 -8.56 -1.08 -3.49
N VAL A 38 -7.80 0.02 -3.44
CA VAL A 38 -7.73 0.98 -4.56
C VAL A 38 -7.14 0.32 -5.80
N LEU A 39 -6.02 -0.39 -5.65
CA LEU A 39 -5.35 -1.07 -6.76
C LEU A 39 -6.28 -2.06 -7.45
N TYR A 40 -6.91 -2.97 -6.71
CA TYR A 40 -7.73 -4.03 -7.28
C TYR A 40 -9.12 -3.58 -7.75
N THR A 41 -9.61 -2.43 -7.32
CA THR A 41 -10.90 -1.89 -7.81
C THR A 41 -10.77 -1.05 -9.09
N LYS A 42 -9.57 -0.59 -9.42
CA LYS A 42 -9.34 0.34 -10.55
C LYS A 42 -8.28 -0.11 -11.54
N MET A 43 -7.50 -1.13 -11.20
CA MET A 43 -6.39 -1.55 -12.04
C MET A 43 -6.84 -2.30 -13.29
N ILE A 44 -6.31 -1.85 -14.43
CA ILE A 44 -6.52 -2.45 -15.75
C ILE A 44 -5.44 -3.51 -16.03
N TYR A 45 -4.29 -3.42 -15.36
CA TYR A 45 -3.15 -4.31 -15.59
C TYR A 45 -3.29 -5.61 -14.79
N PRO A 46 -2.97 -6.76 -15.38
CA PRO A 46 -2.96 -8.05 -14.69
C PRO A 46 -1.75 -8.12 -13.76
N VAL A 47 -1.94 -7.71 -12.52
CA VAL A 47 -0.93 -7.80 -11.48
C VAL A 47 -1.36 -8.78 -10.40
N TYR A 48 -0.38 -9.48 -9.84
CA TYR A 48 -0.56 -10.45 -8.78
C TYR A 48 0.09 -9.97 -7.50
N PHE A 49 -0.67 -9.99 -6.41
CA PHE A 49 -0.18 -9.71 -5.08
C PHE A 49 0.61 -10.89 -4.54
N MET A 50 1.81 -10.63 -4.02
CA MET A 50 2.75 -11.63 -3.56
C MET A 50 3.50 -11.16 -2.30
N GLY A 51 4.52 -11.92 -1.91
CA GLY A 51 5.42 -11.53 -0.84
C GLY A 51 4.87 -11.66 0.58
N GLY A 52 5.60 -11.07 1.52
CA GLY A 52 5.32 -11.18 2.95
C GLY A 52 3.98 -10.58 3.36
N THR A 53 3.58 -9.48 2.74
CA THR A 53 2.29 -8.82 3.02
C THR A 53 1.12 -9.69 2.55
N LYS A 54 1.21 -10.37 1.39
CA LYS A 54 0.21 -11.36 0.99
C LYS A 54 0.08 -12.48 2.03
N LEU A 55 1.20 -13.03 2.47
CA LEU A 55 1.20 -14.10 3.47
C LEU A 55 0.56 -13.64 4.78
N ARG A 56 0.83 -12.42 5.21
CA ARG A 56 0.21 -11.83 6.40
C ARG A 56 -1.29 -11.63 6.23
N LEU A 57 -1.71 -10.93 5.18
CA LEU A 57 -3.10 -10.51 5.00
C LEU A 57 -4.01 -11.65 4.58
N SER A 58 -3.52 -12.59 3.77
CA SER A 58 -4.33 -13.71 3.24
C SER A 58 -4.28 -14.97 4.10
N TYR A 59 -3.16 -15.23 4.77
CA TYR A 59 -2.95 -16.47 5.53
C TYR A 59 -2.73 -16.26 7.03
N GLY A 60 -2.72 -15.00 7.50
CA GLY A 60 -2.67 -14.66 8.91
C GLY A 60 -1.36 -15.04 9.61
N ILE A 61 -0.22 -15.07 8.88
CA ILE A 61 1.07 -15.35 9.52
C ILE A 61 1.39 -14.29 10.58
N ASN A 62 1.98 -14.71 11.69
CA ASN A 62 2.28 -13.82 12.82
C ASN A 62 3.58 -13.01 12.58
N ARG A 63 3.65 -12.33 11.46
CA ARG A 63 4.76 -11.43 11.09
C ARG A 63 4.22 -10.27 10.28
N PHE A 64 4.39 -9.05 10.77
CA PHE A 64 4.10 -7.85 9.99
C PHE A 64 5.06 -7.71 8.81
N SER A 65 4.57 -7.14 7.73
CA SER A 65 5.33 -6.82 6.53
C SER A 65 5.16 -5.35 6.18
N GLU A 66 6.19 -4.75 5.58
CA GLU A 66 6.23 -3.31 5.36
C GLU A 66 5.82 -2.91 3.95
N ASP A 67 6.15 -3.73 2.97
CA ASP A 67 6.00 -3.44 1.55
C ASP A 67 4.83 -4.20 0.94
N ILE A 68 4.32 -3.71 -0.18
CA ILE A 68 3.36 -4.41 -1.02
C ILE A 68 4.10 -4.88 -2.27
N ASP A 69 4.25 -6.19 -2.41
CA ASP A 69 4.92 -6.82 -3.54
C ASP A 69 3.90 -7.26 -4.58
N LEU A 70 4.10 -6.84 -5.81
CA LEU A 70 3.28 -7.17 -6.97
C LEU A 70 4.17 -7.73 -8.09
N ALA A 71 3.59 -8.56 -8.95
CA ALA A 71 4.23 -9.01 -10.17
C ALA A 71 3.25 -8.94 -11.34
N LEU A 72 3.75 -8.71 -12.55
CA LEU A 72 2.96 -8.88 -13.76
C LEU A 72 2.66 -10.37 -14.02
N ASP A 73 1.65 -10.65 -14.83
CA ASP A 73 1.34 -12.00 -15.32
C ASP A 73 2.46 -12.58 -16.20
N LYS A 74 3.07 -11.71 -16.99
CA LYS A 74 4.15 -12.04 -17.93
C LYS A 74 5.21 -10.95 -17.92
N PRO A 75 6.46 -11.31 -18.29
CA PRO A 75 7.50 -10.31 -18.53
C PRO A 75 7.07 -9.26 -19.53
N ASP A 76 7.24 -8.00 -19.18
CA ASP A 76 7.00 -6.85 -20.06
C ASP A 76 8.15 -5.84 -19.89
N PRO A 77 9.20 -5.92 -20.73
CA PRO A 77 10.33 -4.98 -20.68
C PRO A 77 9.92 -3.55 -21.01
N ASP A 78 8.85 -3.37 -21.77
CA ASP A 78 8.32 -2.07 -22.22
C ASP A 78 7.17 -1.57 -21.33
N PHE A 79 7.00 -2.17 -20.15
CA PHE A 79 5.93 -1.82 -19.22
C PHE A 79 5.83 -0.30 -19.01
N PRO A 80 4.65 0.31 -19.27
CA PRO A 80 4.45 1.75 -19.28
C PRO A 80 4.38 2.31 -17.83
N ALA A 81 5.53 2.37 -17.15
CA ALA A 81 5.62 2.72 -15.73
C ALA A 81 5.01 4.10 -15.39
N GLU A 82 5.22 5.09 -16.27
CA GLU A 82 4.70 6.45 -16.05
C GLU A 82 3.17 6.48 -16.16
N GLN A 83 2.62 5.80 -17.15
CA GLN A 83 1.17 5.70 -17.32
C GLN A 83 0.55 4.93 -16.15
N PHE A 84 1.13 3.81 -15.76
CA PHE A 84 0.70 3.02 -14.61
C PHE A 84 0.70 3.85 -13.33
N PHE A 85 1.76 4.62 -13.08
CA PHE A 85 1.84 5.52 -11.94
C PHE A 85 0.76 6.62 -11.97
N ALA A 86 0.53 7.22 -13.15
CA ALA A 86 -0.51 8.23 -13.32
C ALA A 86 -1.92 7.67 -13.06
N GLU A 87 -2.20 6.46 -13.53
CA GLU A 87 -3.48 5.78 -13.28
C GLU A 87 -3.68 5.44 -11.80
N ILE A 88 -2.63 4.97 -11.12
CA ILE A 88 -2.67 4.70 -9.68
C ILE A 88 -2.95 5.98 -8.90
N THR A 89 -2.20 7.06 -9.16
CA THR A 89 -2.38 8.33 -8.43
C THR A 89 -3.77 8.91 -8.64
N LYS A 90 -4.31 8.81 -9.86
CA LYS A 90 -5.68 9.18 -10.16
C LYS A 90 -6.68 8.33 -9.37
N ALA A 91 -6.50 7.01 -9.35
CA ALA A 91 -7.37 6.10 -8.61
C ALA A 91 -7.38 6.41 -7.10
N PHE A 92 -6.22 6.74 -6.52
CA PHE A 92 -6.15 7.17 -5.12
C PHE A 92 -6.94 8.46 -4.89
N SER A 93 -6.76 9.49 -5.73
CA SER A 93 -7.48 10.76 -5.58
C SER A 93 -9.01 10.60 -5.66
N GLU A 94 -9.50 9.64 -6.44
CA GLU A 94 -10.93 9.36 -6.59
C GLU A 94 -11.51 8.51 -5.43
N LYS A 95 -10.72 7.55 -4.92
CA LYS A 95 -11.22 6.54 -3.97
C LYS A 95 -10.98 6.87 -2.52
N ILE A 96 -9.92 7.62 -2.22
CA ILE A 96 -9.58 8.03 -0.87
C ILE A 96 -9.58 9.55 -0.77
N THR A 97 -10.60 10.08 -0.10
CA THR A 97 -10.79 11.54 0.03
C THR A 97 -10.36 12.05 1.39
N GLY A 98 -9.74 13.22 1.43
CA GLY A 98 -9.29 13.88 2.65
C GLY A 98 -7.96 13.34 3.21
N PHE A 99 -7.33 12.35 2.58
CA PHE A 99 -5.98 11.94 2.92
C PHE A 99 -4.97 12.90 2.31
N HIS A 100 -3.98 13.31 3.09
CA HIS A 100 -2.81 14.01 2.58
C HIS A 100 -1.78 12.97 2.12
N LEU A 101 -1.90 12.59 0.84
CA LEU A 101 -1.08 11.57 0.21
C LEU A 101 -0.16 12.19 -0.84
N HIS A 102 1.12 11.94 -0.71
CA HIS A 102 2.13 12.21 -1.74
C HIS A 102 2.63 10.89 -2.31
N ALA A 103 2.78 10.82 -3.63
CA ALA A 103 3.29 9.65 -4.31
C ALA A 103 4.46 10.02 -5.22
N ASN A 104 5.47 9.17 -5.26
CA ASN A 104 6.55 9.23 -6.25
C ASN A 104 6.90 7.82 -6.72
N PHE A 105 7.58 7.71 -7.86
CA PHE A 105 8.01 6.44 -8.39
C PHE A 105 9.43 6.47 -8.94
N ASN A 106 10.04 5.30 -8.99
CA ASN A 106 11.33 5.05 -9.62
C ASN A 106 11.29 3.67 -10.28
N LYS A 107 11.73 3.58 -11.53
CA LYS A 107 11.93 2.31 -12.23
C LYS A 107 13.40 1.98 -12.27
N ASN A 108 13.79 0.87 -11.67
CA ASN A 108 15.15 0.33 -11.73
C ASN A 108 15.12 -1.03 -12.40
N ARG A 109 15.61 -1.11 -13.63
CA ARG A 109 15.56 -2.33 -14.47
C ARG A 109 14.13 -2.86 -14.55
N ASN A 110 13.87 -4.01 -13.92
CA ASN A 110 12.62 -4.74 -13.98
C ASN A 110 11.71 -4.50 -12.78
N VAL A 111 12.07 -3.59 -11.88
CA VAL A 111 11.27 -3.29 -10.69
C VAL A 111 10.83 -1.84 -10.71
N LEU A 112 9.52 -1.65 -10.71
CA LEU A 112 8.90 -0.34 -10.47
C LEU A 112 8.62 -0.20 -8.98
N LYS A 113 9.19 0.83 -8.36
CA LYS A 113 8.97 1.18 -6.95
C LYS A 113 8.10 2.42 -6.87
N ILE A 114 6.98 2.32 -6.17
CA ILE A 114 6.11 3.46 -5.87
C ILE A 114 6.15 3.67 -4.37
N MET A 115 6.46 4.88 -3.93
CA MET A 115 6.43 5.27 -2.54
C MET A 115 5.20 6.12 -2.27
N LEU A 116 4.33 5.65 -1.40
CA LEU A 116 3.16 6.38 -0.90
C LEU A 116 3.49 6.93 0.48
N THR A 117 3.40 8.26 0.62
CA THR A 117 3.69 8.97 1.87
C THR A 117 2.40 9.61 2.37
N PHE A 118 1.91 9.16 3.53
CA PHE A 118 0.75 9.70 4.21
C PHE A 118 1.20 10.68 5.30
N SER A 119 0.77 11.93 5.18
CA SER A 119 1.01 12.98 6.18
C SER A 119 -0.15 13.08 7.16
N ASP A 120 0.10 13.74 8.30
CA ASP A 120 -0.84 14.07 9.37
C ASP A 120 -1.42 12.88 10.15
N ILE A 121 -1.55 11.70 9.55
CA ILE A 121 -2.22 10.55 10.15
C ILE A 121 -1.61 10.12 11.50
N LEU A 122 -0.29 10.18 11.66
CA LEU A 122 0.39 9.82 12.91
C LEU A 122 0.09 10.85 14.01
N TYR A 123 -0.06 12.10 13.64
CA TYR A 123 -0.46 13.17 14.56
C TYR A 123 -1.94 13.04 14.95
N ASP A 124 -2.81 12.84 13.99
CA ASP A 124 -4.26 12.80 14.20
C ASP A 124 -4.73 11.60 15.03
N ILE A 125 -4.02 10.47 14.95
CA ILE A 125 -4.29 9.32 15.85
C ILE A 125 -3.60 9.43 17.20
N GLY A 126 -2.81 10.50 17.45
CA GLY A 126 -2.10 10.71 18.71
C GLY A 126 -0.82 9.86 18.86
N PHE A 127 -0.32 9.26 17.78
CA PHE A 127 0.91 8.47 17.82
C PHE A 127 2.15 9.36 17.91
N SER A 128 2.16 10.48 17.22
CA SER A 128 3.26 11.44 17.22
C SER A 128 2.81 12.83 17.66
N PRO A 129 3.59 13.55 18.46
CA PRO A 129 3.35 14.95 18.78
C PRO A 129 3.71 15.90 17.61
N LEU A 130 4.37 15.38 16.57
CA LEU A 130 4.86 16.18 15.43
C LEU A 130 4.00 15.95 14.19
N PRO A 131 3.30 16.99 13.69
CA PRO A 131 2.52 16.89 12.44
C PRO A 131 3.37 16.53 11.21
N SER A 132 4.68 16.84 11.24
CA SER A 132 5.61 16.55 10.16
C SER A 132 6.00 15.08 10.01
N GLN A 133 5.68 14.23 10.98
CA GLN A 133 5.93 12.80 10.86
C GLN A 133 4.96 12.14 9.90
N THR A 134 5.50 11.29 9.04
CA THR A 134 4.76 10.61 7.98
C THR A 134 4.90 9.10 8.10
N ILE A 135 3.91 8.38 7.59
CA ILE A 135 4.04 6.94 7.36
C ILE A 135 4.20 6.67 5.86
N LYS A 136 5.15 5.82 5.52
CA LYS A 136 5.46 5.47 4.13
C LYS A 136 5.14 4.01 3.89
N ILE A 137 4.54 3.74 2.74
CA ILE A 137 4.29 2.39 2.25
C ILE A 137 4.85 2.30 0.84
N LYS A 138 5.69 1.31 0.63
CA LYS A 138 6.31 1.03 -0.65
C LYS A 138 5.52 -0.05 -1.39
N ILE A 139 5.28 0.17 -2.67
CA ILE A 139 4.78 -0.82 -3.62
C ILE A 139 5.93 -1.17 -4.55
N GLU A 140 6.26 -2.44 -4.67
CA GLU A 140 7.21 -2.94 -5.64
C GLU A 140 6.49 -3.80 -6.68
N LEU A 141 6.62 -3.45 -7.96
CA LEU A 141 6.07 -4.22 -9.07
C LEU A 141 7.21 -4.82 -9.87
N ASP A 142 7.29 -6.16 -9.87
CA ASP A 142 8.16 -6.91 -10.77
C ASP A 142 7.56 -6.94 -12.17
N THR A 143 8.24 -6.30 -13.13
CA THR A 143 7.84 -6.26 -14.54
C THR A 143 8.48 -7.38 -15.36
N ASN A 144 9.31 -8.23 -14.75
CA ASN A 144 9.96 -9.36 -15.40
C ASN A 144 9.90 -10.64 -14.53
N PRO A 145 8.67 -11.07 -14.16
CA PRO A 145 8.51 -12.28 -13.36
C PRO A 145 9.05 -13.52 -14.11
N PRO A 146 9.39 -14.61 -13.42
CA PRO A 146 9.80 -15.85 -14.05
C PRO A 146 8.77 -16.34 -15.05
N ALA A 147 9.23 -16.81 -16.22
CA ALA A 147 8.37 -17.22 -17.34
C ALA A 147 7.35 -18.33 -17.01
N PHE A 148 7.58 -19.08 -15.93
CA PHE A 148 6.73 -20.18 -15.48
C PHE A 148 6.13 -19.92 -14.09
N ALA A 149 6.05 -18.66 -13.66
CA ALA A 149 5.42 -18.32 -12.41
C ALA A 149 3.92 -18.69 -12.45
N VAL A 150 3.46 -19.41 -11.45
CA VAL A 150 2.05 -19.76 -11.26
C VAL A 150 1.51 -18.93 -10.10
N TYR A 151 0.45 -18.20 -10.36
CA TYR A 151 -0.20 -17.37 -9.37
C TYR A 151 -1.59 -17.92 -9.02
N GLU A 152 -1.90 -17.94 -7.74
CA GLU A 152 -3.27 -18.20 -7.28
C GLU A 152 -4.16 -16.99 -7.62
N LYS A 153 -5.35 -17.28 -8.12
CA LYS A 153 -6.37 -16.28 -8.44
C LYS A 153 -7.23 -15.96 -7.23
#